data_5f01d131c6e4b3541a0c2bebc18630ec
#
_entry.id   5f01d131c6e4b3541a0c2bebc18630ec
#
_cell.length_a   1.000
_cell.length_b   1.000
_cell.length_c   1.000
_cell.angle_alpha   90.00
_cell.angle_beta   90.00
_cell.angle_gamma   90.00
#
_symmetry.space_group_name_H-M   'P 1'
#
loop_
_entity.id
_entity.type
_entity.pdbx_description
1 polymer ?
#
loop_
_entity_poly.entity_id
_entity_poly.type
_entity_poly.pdbx_seq_one_letter_code
_entity_poly.pdbx_strand_id
1 'polypeptide(L)'
;MNGDWEIGTTADALDRFTRAVIDLTDGTRISLVDRRALSSIALDKEGSSSLPKLGREASDKALDADYLSEALRKKKIAIKPALMDQSVVAGLGNIYAAEALWEAKLDPRTPATKVSRKNLENLVAAIRLVLSPAKRRPGRYTATRGASRFAVYDREGEICRRCGGTITRIVQAGRSTYFCPDCQLN
;
A
#
# COMPACT_ATOMS: atom_id res chain seq x y z
N MET A 1 5.01 -1.34 -7.65
CA MET A 1 4.54 -1.79 -8.96
C MET A 1 5.64 -1.46 -9.95
N ASN A 2 5.75 -2.18 -11.06
CA ASN A 2 6.91 -2.04 -11.96
C ASN A 2 6.53 -1.43 -13.32
N GLY A 3 5.41 -0.74 -13.42
CA GLY A 3 5.02 0.04 -14.59
C GLY A 3 5.40 1.50 -14.39
N ASP A 4 6.07 2.08 -15.39
CA ASP A 4 6.46 3.49 -15.42
C ASP A 4 6.06 4.12 -16.75
N TRP A 5 5.79 5.41 -16.73
CA TRP A 5 5.65 6.22 -17.93
C TRP A 5 7.01 6.83 -18.28
N GLU A 6 7.46 6.60 -19.49
CA GLU A 6 8.70 7.15 -20.03
C GLU A 6 8.39 8.18 -21.10
N ILE A 7 9.10 9.29 -21.10
CA ILE A 7 8.97 10.36 -22.11
C ILE A 7 10.23 10.33 -22.96
N GLY A 8 10.05 10.29 -24.26
CA GLY A 8 11.09 10.28 -25.27
C GLY A 8 10.59 10.89 -26.58
N THR A 9 11.17 10.49 -27.68
CA THR A 9 10.79 10.92 -29.03
C THR A 9 10.28 9.76 -29.88
N THR A 10 9.57 10.06 -30.96
CA THR A 10 9.10 9.06 -31.92
C THR A 10 10.24 8.31 -32.63
N ALA A 11 11.47 8.85 -32.60
CA ALA A 11 12.67 8.24 -33.15
C ALA A 11 13.32 7.21 -32.20
N ASP A 12 12.98 7.24 -30.89
CA ASP A 12 13.59 6.36 -29.91
C ASP A 12 13.10 4.92 -30.05
N ALA A 13 14.01 3.96 -29.86
CA ALA A 13 13.66 2.54 -29.85
C ALA A 13 12.78 2.22 -28.60
N LEU A 14 11.75 1.41 -28.82
CA LEU A 14 10.87 0.98 -27.73
C LEU A 14 11.55 -0.10 -26.86
N ASP A 15 11.39 0.01 -25.52
CA ASP A 15 11.73 -1.08 -24.61
C ASP A 15 10.84 -2.30 -24.91
N ARG A 16 11.40 -3.51 -24.81
CA ARG A 16 10.69 -4.78 -25.07
C ARG A 16 9.46 -4.99 -24.15
N PHE A 17 9.38 -4.26 -23.07
CA PHE A 17 8.26 -4.28 -22.13
C PHE A 17 7.29 -3.11 -22.30
N THR A 18 7.44 -2.33 -23.37
CA THR A 18 6.47 -1.29 -23.74
C THR A 18 5.11 -1.95 -24.04
N ARG A 19 4.06 -1.45 -23.42
CA ARG A 19 2.69 -1.96 -23.52
C ARG A 19 1.76 -1.03 -24.29
N ALA A 20 2.03 0.27 -24.24
CA ALA A 20 1.32 1.27 -25.00
C ALA A 20 2.24 2.46 -25.27
N VAL A 21 1.95 3.17 -26.35
CA VAL A 21 2.58 4.43 -26.70
C VAL A 21 1.51 5.47 -27.04
N ILE A 22 1.80 6.72 -26.75
CA ILE A 22 1.04 7.89 -27.15
C ILE A 22 2.02 8.82 -27.85
N ASP A 23 1.87 9.00 -29.16
CA ASP A 23 2.68 9.92 -29.94
C ASP A 23 1.96 11.25 -30.06
N LEU A 24 2.63 12.31 -29.67
CA LEU A 24 2.13 13.68 -29.75
C LEU A 24 2.56 14.33 -31.07
N THR A 25 1.84 15.37 -31.46
CA THR A 25 2.06 16.07 -32.75
C THR A 25 3.39 16.82 -32.84
N ASP A 26 4.02 17.07 -31.70
CA ASP A 26 5.34 17.72 -31.60
C ASP A 26 6.53 16.73 -31.69
N GLY A 27 6.25 15.44 -31.94
CA GLY A 27 7.25 14.38 -31.97
C GLY A 27 7.62 13.78 -30.62
N THR A 28 6.97 14.22 -29.55
CA THR A 28 7.12 13.61 -28.21
C THR A 28 6.40 12.26 -28.16
N ARG A 29 7.02 11.25 -27.55
CA ARG A 29 6.43 9.95 -27.28
C ARG A 29 6.32 9.71 -25.78
N ILE A 30 5.15 9.27 -25.32
CA ILE A 30 4.91 8.82 -23.96
C ILE A 30 4.71 7.31 -24.01
N SER A 31 5.59 6.55 -23.38
CA SER A 31 5.59 5.07 -23.40
C SER A 31 5.23 4.50 -22.03
N LEU A 32 4.27 3.58 -21.98
CA LEU A 32 4.00 2.78 -20.79
C LEU A 32 4.88 1.52 -20.83
N VAL A 33 5.86 1.45 -19.96
CA VAL A 33 6.75 0.29 -19.82
C VAL A 33 6.33 -0.52 -18.59
N ASP A 34 5.83 -1.75 -18.78
CA ASP A 34 5.40 -2.62 -17.69
C ASP A 34 5.85 -4.07 -17.91
N ARG A 35 6.89 -4.46 -17.16
CA ARG A 35 7.48 -5.81 -17.22
C ARG A 35 6.52 -6.92 -16.82
N ARG A 36 5.54 -6.64 -15.98
CA ARG A 36 4.58 -7.63 -15.47
C ARG A 36 3.27 -7.67 -16.23
N ALA A 37 3.05 -6.74 -17.16
CA ALA A 37 1.83 -6.60 -17.94
C ALA A 37 0.55 -6.58 -17.09
N LEU A 38 0.57 -5.84 -15.97
CA LEU A 38 -0.54 -5.69 -15.06
C LEU A 38 -1.23 -4.33 -15.16
N SER A 39 -0.67 -3.43 -15.99
CA SER A 39 -1.27 -2.12 -16.26
C SER A 39 -2.49 -2.26 -17.15
N SER A 40 -3.46 -1.39 -16.95
CA SER A 40 -4.62 -1.23 -17.83
C SER A 40 -4.74 0.24 -18.24
N ILE A 41 -5.14 0.46 -19.47
CA ILE A 41 -5.49 1.77 -20.02
C ILE A 41 -6.96 1.70 -20.45
N ALA A 42 -7.74 2.67 -20.05
CA ALA A 42 -9.11 2.81 -20.49
C ALA A 42 -9.34 4.20 -21.09
N LEU A 43 -10.13 4.25 -22.15
CA LEU A 43 -10.61 5.51 -22.73
C LEU A 43 -12.06 5.69 -22.30
N ASP A 44 -12.29 6.65 -21.43
CA ASP A 44 -13.62 7.00 -20.96
C ASP A 44 -14.26 8.07 -21.87
N LYS A 45 -15.57 8.00 -22.03
CA LYS A 45 -16.34 9.12 -22.62
C LYS A 45 -16.39 10.26 -21.62
N GLU A 46 -16.51 11.48 -22.15
CA GLU A 46 -16.69 12.66 -21.30
C GLU A 46 -17.85 12.47 -20.31
N GLY A 47 -17.59 12.78 -19.04
CA GLY A 47 -18.57 12.61 -17.95
C GLY A 47 -18.73 11.19 -17.41
N SER A 48 -17.97 10.20 -17.94
CA SER A 48 -17.92 8.83 -17.40
C SER A 48 -16.55 8.52 -16.84
N SER A 49 -16.45 7.50 -15.96
CA SER A 49 -15.16 6.99 -15.47
C SER A 49 -15.23 5.48 -15.28
N SER A 50 -14.31 4.75 -15.91
CA SER A 50 -14.10 3.32 -15.72
C SER A 50 -13.27 3.02 -14.45
N LEU A 51 -12.75 4.05 -13.78
CA LEU A 51 -11.97 3.88 -12.58
C LEU A 51 -12.86 3.34 -11.43
N PRO A 52 -12.35 2.38 -10.65
CA PRO A 52 -13.07 1.90 -9.47
C PRO A 52 -13.27 3.03 -8.47
N LYS A 53 -14.38 3.01 -7.74
CA LYS A 53 -14.61 3.97 -6.66
C LYS A 53 -13.54 3.79 -5.58
N LEU A 54 -12.70 4.81 -5.41
CA LEU A 54 -11.67 4.84 -4.39
C LEU A 54 -12.21 5.35 -3.07
N GLY A 55 -11.64 4.85 -1.97
CA GLY A 55 -11.80 5.40 -0.63
C GLY A 55 -10.98 6.68 -0.45
N ARG A 56 -10.95 7.21 0.78
CA ARG A 56 -10.08 8.34 1.10
C ARG A 56 -8.62 7.95 0.97
N GLU A 57 -7.81 8.87 0.49
CA GLU A 57 -6.36 8.63 0.42
C GLU A 57 -5.74 8.50 1.80
N ALA A 58 -4.75 7.62 1.91
CA ALA A 58 -4.03 7.38 3.16
C ALA A 58 -3.32 8.64 3.70
N SER A 59 -3.01 9.61 2.83
CA SER A 59 -2.41 10.92 3.17
C SER A 59 -3.43 12.01 3.50
N ASP A 60 -4.71 11.79 3.23
CA ASP A 60 -5.77 12.78 3.44
C ASP A 60 -5.99 13.04 4.93
N LYS A 61 -6.10 14.32 5.31
CA LYS A 61 -6.47 14.73 6.67
C LYS A 61 -7.87 14.25 7.07
N ALA A 62 -8.76 14.06 6.08
CA ALA A 62 -10.11 13.54 6.30
C ALA A 62 -10.15 12.03 6.57
N LEU A 63 -9.06 11.29 6.38
CA LEU A 63 -8.94 9.91 6.85
C LEU A 63 -8.89 9.93 8.39
N ASP A 64 -9.98 9.61 9.03
CA ASP A 64 -10.15 9.59 10.48
C ASP A 64 -10.78 8.28 10.98
N ALA A 65 -10.93 8.15 12.29
CA ALA A 65 -11.47 6.94 12.91
C ALA A 65 -12.96 6.74 12.60
N ASP A 66 -13.72 7.81 12.42
CA ASP A 66 -15.16 7.73 12.07
C ASP A 66 -15.35 7.20 10.66
N TYR A 67 -14.57 7.73 9.71
CA TYR A 67 -14.54 7.23 8.35
C TYR A 67 -14.14 5.75 8.30
N LEU A 68 -13.04 5.35 8.98
CA LEU A 68 -12.62 3.96 8.99
C LEU A 68 -13.66 3.05 9.64
N SER A 69 -14.30 3.47 10.72
CA SER A 69 -15.37 2.71 11.37
C SER A 69 -16.52 2.41 10.41
N GLU A 70 -16.99 3.41 9.66
CA GLU A 70 -18.06 3.22 8.69
C GLU A 70 -17.61 2.36 7.49
N ALA A 71 -16.42 2.63 6.93
CA ALA A 71 -15.89 1.89 5.79
C ALA A 71 -15.62 0.40 6.11
N LEU A 72 -15.24 0.10 7.34
CA LEU A 72 -14.95 -1.26 7.81
C LEU A 72 -16.19 -2.01 8.33
N ARG A 73 -17.29 -1.33 8.62
CA ARG A 73 -18.49 -1.88 9.27
C ARG A 73 -19.03 -3.16 8.61
N LYS A 74 -18.90 -3.29 7.29
CA LYS A 74 -19.38 -4.44 6.51
C LYS A 74 -18.25 -5.38 6.06
N LYS A 75 -16.98 -5.11 6.41
CA LYS A 75 -15.84 -5.91 5.99
C LYS A 75 -15.60 -7.07 6.96
N LYS A 76 -16.16 -8.25 6.64
CA LYS A 76 -16.03 -9.47 7.46
C LYS A 76 -14.65 -10.17 7.35
N ILE A 77 -13.65 -9.50 6.80
CA ILE A 77 -12.28 -9.99 6.65
C ILE A 77 -11.37 -9.40 7.71
N ALA A 78 -10.15 -9.89 7.81
CA ALA A 78 -9.15 -9.35 8.72
C ALA A 78 -8.81 -7.88 8.39
N ILE A 79 -8.36 -7.14 9.39
CA ILE A 79 -8.11 -5.69 9.27
C ILE A 79 -7.07 -5.37 8.19
N LYS A 80 -5.98 -6.16 8.08
CA LYS A 80 -4.95 -5.85 7.09
C LYS A 80 -5.45 -5.93 5.65
N PRO A 81 -6.05 -7.04 5.15
CA PRO A 81 -6.62 -7.05 3.80
C PRO A 81 -7.74 -6.02 3.61
N ALA A 82 -8.51 -5.67 4.66
CA ALA A 82 -9.52 -4.62 4.58
C ALA A 82 -8.89 -3.24 4.32
N LEU A 83 -7.77 -2.91 4.98
CA LEU A 83 -7.03 -1.67 4.75
C LEU A 83 -6.39 -1.59 3.36
N MET A 84 -6.07 -2.72 2.76
CA MET A 84 -5.48 -2.78 1.41
C MET A 84 -6.52 -2.69 0.29
N ASP A 85 -7.80 -2.78 0.62
CA ASP A 85 -8.89 -2.52 -0.31
C ASP A 85 -8.91 -1.02 -0.63
N GLN A 86 -8.60 -0.68 -1.88
CA GLN A 86 -8.50 0.71 -2.33
C GLN A 86 -9.84 1.46 -2.24
N SER A 87 -10.96 0.76 -2.11
CA SER A 87 -12.26 1.37 -1.81
C SER A 87 -12.41 1.77 -0.33
N VAL A 88 -11.54 1.29 0.54
CA VAL A 88 -11.48 1.65 1.98
C VAL A 88 -10.42 2.71 2.22
N VAL A 89 -9.16 2.43 1.86
CA VAL A 89 -8.06 3.40 1.97
C VAL A 89 -7.27 3.39 0.66
N ALA A 90 -7.40 4.45 -0.12
CA ALA A 90 -6.64 4.60 -1.35
C ALA A 90 -5.15 4.86 -1.06
N GLY A 91 -4.26 4.30 -1.88
CA GLY A 91 -2.82 4.50 -1.79
C GLY A 91 -2.10 3.71 -0.69
N LEU A 92 -2.82 2.99 0.19
CA LEU A 92 -2.20 2.16 1.22
C LEU A 92 -1.89 0.76 0.67
N GLY A 93 -0.61 0.45 0.51
CA GLY A 93 -0.13 -0.84 -0.01
C GLY A 93 0.32 -1.80 1.09
N ASN A 94 0.71 -3.02 0.67
CA ASN A 94 1.05 -4.14 1.54
C ASN A 94 2.10 -3.82 2.62
N ILE A 95 3.13 -3.07 2.25
CA ILE A 95 4.24 -2.71 3.13
C ILE A 95 3.75 -1.78 4.23
N TYR A 96 3.18 -0.65 3.84
CA TYR A 96 2.76 0.37 4.80
C TYR A 96 1.53 -0.04 5.62
N ALA A 97 0.68 -0.94 5.12
CA ALA A 97 -0.38 -1.55 5.92
C ALA A 97 0.20 -2.41 7.06
N ALA A 98 1.25 -3.22 6.80
CA ALA A 98 1.90 -4.00 7.84
C ALA A 98 2.62 -3.11 8.87
N GLU A 99 3.35 -2.09 8.40
CA GLU A 99 4.06 -1.14 9.26
C GLU A 99 3.10 -0.32 10.14
N ALA A 100 1.98 0.17 9.57
CA ALA A 100 0.98 0.91 10.32
C ALA A 100 0.30 0.06 11.40
N LEU A 101 -0.02 -1.20 11.09
CA LEU A 101 -0.59 -2.12 12.08
C LEU A 101 0.40 -2.45 13.19
N TRP A 102 1.69 -2.59 12.88
CA TRP A 102 2.71 -2.75 13.91
C TRP A 102 2.85 -1.50 14.77
N GLU A 103 2.88 -0.32 14.17
CA GLU A 103 2.95 0.94 14.91
C GLU A 103 1.74 1.11 15.85
N ALA A 104 0.53 0.79 15.36
CA ALA A 104 -0.70 0.82 16.13
C ALA A 104 -0.83 -0.30 17.18
N LYS A 105 0.11 -1.25 17.24
CA LYS A 105 0.06 -2.47 18.09
C LYS A 105 -1.18 -3.34 17.83
N LEU A 106 -1.72 -3.32 16.63
CA LEU A 106 -2.94 -4.04 16.25
C LEU A 106 -2.60 -5.30 15.46
N ASP A 107 -3.14 -6.44 15.89
CA ASP A 107 -2.96 -7.72 15.20
C ASP A 107 -3.58 -7.66 13.80
N PRO A 108 -2.81 -7.95 12.72
CA PRO A 108 -3.32 -7.93 11.36
C PRO A 108 -4.44 -8.96 11.08
N ARG A 109 -4.64 -9.92 11.97
CA ARG A 109 -5.67 -10.97 11.88
C ARG A 109 -7.00 -10.53 12.50
N THR A 110 -7.03 -9.47 13.30
CA THR A 110 -8.25 -8.95 13.93
C THR A 110 -9.34 -8.75 12.88
N PRO A 111 -10.55 -9.30 13.06
CA PRO A 111 -11.66 -9.00 12.17
C PRO A 111 -11.91 -7.49 12.08
N ALA A 112 -12.01 -6.94 10.87
CA ALA A 112 -12.13 -5.50 10.66
C ALA A 112 -13.34 -4.90 11.42
N THR A 113 -14.44 -5.65 11.53
CA THR A 113 -15.65 -5.27 12.26
C THR A 113 -15.49 -5.26 13.79
N LYS A 114 -14.41 -5.85 14.33
CA LYS A 114 -14.16 -5.93 15.77
C LYS A 114 -13.11 -4.92 16.27
N VAL A 115 -12.53 -4.14 15.38
CA VAL A 115 -11.54 -3.13 15.77
C VAL A 115 -12.24 -2.01 16.56
N SER A 116 -11.81 -1.79 17.78
CA SER A 116 -12.38 -0.75 18.63
C SER A 116 -12.10 0.65 18.09
N ARG A 117 -12.94 1.64 18.45
CA ARG A 117 -12.72 3.04 18.07
C ARG A 117 -11.33 3.53 18.47
N LYS A 118 -10.88 3.19 19.67
CA LYS A 118 -9.55 3.56 20.15
C LYS A 118 -8.43 2.99 19.27
N ASN A 119 -8.56 1.74 18.84
CA ASN A 119 -7.62 1.11 17.93
C ASN A 119 -7.66 1.75 16.54
N LEU A 120 -8.82 2.20 16.05
CA LEU A 120 -8.92 2.95 14.80
C LEU A 120 -8.25 4.33 14.89
N GLU A 121 -8.38 5.06 16.00
CA GLU A 121 -7.66 6.32 16.24
C GLU A 121 -6.14 6.10 16.20
N ASN A 122 -5.65 5.08 16.91
CA ASN A 122 -4.24 4.71 16.91
C ASN A 122 -3.76 4.31 15.50
N LEU A 123 -4.59 3.58 14.75
CA LEU A 123 -4.28 3.14 13.40
C LEU A 123 -4.19 4.32 12.41
N VAL A 124 -5.10 5.29 12.49
CA VAL A 124 -5.04 6.52 11.68
C VAL A 124 -3.76 7.29 11.97
N ALA A 125 -3.41 7.47 13.25
CA ALA A 125 -2.16 8.11 13.64
C ALA A 125 -0.93 7.35 13.11
N ALA A 126 -0.96 6.01 13.19
CA ALA A 126 0.09 5.14 12.68
C ALA A 126 0.24 5.22 11.14
N ILE A 127 -0.87 5.24 10.40
CA ILE A 127 -0.86 5.42 8.94
C ILE A 127 -0.17 6.75 8.57
N ARG A 128 -0.56 7.84 9.20
CA ARG A 128 0.08 9.15 8.98
C ARG A 128 1.58 9.14 9.29
N LEU A 129 1.95 8.49 10.40
CA LEU A 129 3.33 8.39 10.82
C LEU A 129 4.20 7.62 9.81
N VAL A 130 3.77 6.43 9.37
CA VAL A 130 4.55 5.61 8.44
C VAL A 130 4.63 6.21 7.03
N LEU A 131 3.68 7.04 6.66
CA LEU A 131 3.67 7.76 5.38
C LEU A 131 4.35 9.13 5.44
N SER A 132 4.75 9.60 6.63
CA SER A 132 5.40 10.90 6.78
C SER A 132 6.75 10.94 6.05
N PRO A 133 7.17 12.12 5.51
CA PRO A 133 8.48 12.28 4.87
C PRO A 133 9.65 11.86 5.74
N ALA A 134 9.55 12.04 7.07
CA ALA A 134 10.58 11.63 8.03
C ALA A 134 10.81 10.12 8.07
N LYS A 135 9.77 9.31 7.80
CA LYS A 135 9.87 7.84 7.69
C LYS A 135 9.95 7.35 6.24
N ARG A 136 9.64 8.18 5.26
CA ARG A 136 9.84 7.89 3.85
C ARG A 136 11.33 8.01 3.52
N ARG A 137 12.01 6.90 3.42
CA ARG A 137 13.39 6.92 2.89
C ARG A 137 13.35 6.85 1.37
N PRO A 138 14.09 7.74 0.63
CA PRO A 138 14.21 7.64 -0.81
C PRO A 138 14.84 6.30 -1.22
N GLY A 139 14.42 5.75 -2.34
CA GLY A 139 15.00 4.54 -2.95
C GLY A 139 14.01 3.43 -3.19
N ARG A 140 14.30 2.59 -4.19
CA ARG A 140 13.51 1.39 -4.49
C ARG A 140 13.58 0.42 -3.31
N TYR A 141 12.49 -0.28 -3.04
CA TYR A 141 12.32 -1.23 -1.93
C TYR A 141 13.34 -2.38 -1.92
N THR A 142 14.09 -2.56 -2.99
CA THR A 142 15.08 -3.63 -3.18
C THR A 142 16.52 -3.18 -2.97
N ALA A 143 16.81 -1.93 -2.63
CA ALA A 143 18.16 -1.36 -2.74
C ALA A 143 19.05 -1.57 -1.52
N THR A 144 18.62 -2.20 -0.44
CA THR A 144 19.48 -2.40 0.75
C THR A 144 19.29 -3.80 1.36
N ARG A 145 20.11 -4.74 0.93
CA ARG A 145 20.52 -5.84 1.81
C ARG A 145 21.39 -5.21 2.92
N GLY A 146 20.92 -5.25 4.19
CA GLY A 146 21.86 -4.90 5.31
C GLY A 146 21.19 -4.03 6.34
N ALA A 147 20.22 -3.47 6.54
CA ALA A 147 19.45 -3.00 7.69
C ALA A 147 18.04 -2.70 7.21
N SER A 148 17.15 -3.63 7.46
CA SER A 148 15.73 -3.42 7.12
C SER A 148 15.28 -2.08 7.67
N ARG A 149 14.90 -1.15 6.79
CA ARG A 149 14.33 0.14 7.15
C ARG A 149 12.94 0.01 7.76
N PHE A 150 12.36 -1.19 7.64
CA PHE A 150 11.02 -1.50 8.12
C PHE A 150 11.07 -2.08 9.54
N ALA A 151 9.98 -1.91 10.28
CA ALA A 151 9.84 -2.45 11.62
C ALA A 151 9.50 -3.95 11.59
N VAL A 152 8.65 -4.37 10.65
CA VAL A 152 8.22 -5.76 10.52
C VAL A 152 8.29 -6.29 9.08
N TYR A 153 8.11 -5.45 8.06
CA TYR A 153 8.01 -5.94 6.69
C TYR A 153 9.33 -6.56 6.23
N ASP A 154 9.23 -7.80 5.65
CA ASP A 154 10.36 -8.60 5.16
C ASP A 154 11.39 -8.96 6.24
N ARG A 155 10.92 -9.14 7.50
CA ARG A 155 11.76 -9.43 8.66
C ARG A 155 11.31 -10.70 9.41
N GLU A 156 10.79 -11.69 8.69
CA GLU A 156 10.43 -12.99 9.28
C GLU A 156 11.61 -13.61 10.01
N GLY A 157 11.38 -14.07 11.25
CA GLY A 157 12.40 -14.68 12.11
C GLY A 157 13.32 -13.68 12.83
N GLU A 158 13.27 -12.38 12.48
CA GLU A 158 14.08 -11.37 13.15
C GLU A 158 13.43 -10.89 14.47
N ILE A 159 14.26 -10.30 15.33
CA ILE A 159 13.84 -9.75 16.62
C ILE A 159 13.00 -8.48 16.41
N CYS A 160 11.84 -8.42 17.06
CA CYS A 160 11.01 -7.23 17.12
C CYS A 160 11.73 -6.11 17.87
N ARG A 161 11.90 -4.96 17.21
CA ARG A 161 12.59 -3.79 17.78
C ARG A 161 11.86 -3.13 18.95
N ARG A 162 10.59 -3.52 19.20
CA ARG A 162 9.78 -2.95 20.29
C ARG A 162 9.81 -3.82 21.54
N CYS A 163 9.65 -5.14 21.41
CA CYS A 163 9.44 -6.03 22.55
C CYS A 163 10.46 -7.16 22.65
N GLY A 164 11.34 -7.33 21.67
CA GLY A 164 12.30 -8.44 21.66
C GLY A 164 11.74 -9.79 21.18
N GLY A 165 10.44 -9.91 20.94
CA GLY A 165 9.82 -11.12 20.40
C GLY A 165 10.16 -11.34 18.92
N THR A 166 9.71 -12.46 18.35
CA THR A 166 10.05 -12.83 16.97
C THR A 166 8.99 -12.38 15.99
N ILE A 167 9.42 -11.72 14.90
CA ILE A 167 8.53 -11.35 13.79
C ILE A 167 8.09 -12.61 13.04
N THR A 168 6.78 -12.74 12.87
CA THR A 168 6.13 -13.85 12.20
C THR A 168 5.58 -13.42 10.84
N ARG A 169 5.58 -14.36 9.89
CA ARG A 169 4.97 -14.18 8.58
C ARG A 169 3.79 -15.12 8.41
N ILE A 170 2.68 -14.60 7.89
CA ILE A 170 1.52 -15.35 7.44
C ILE A 170 1.11 -14.89 6.03
N VAL A 171 0.18 -15.61 5.41
CA VAL A 171 -0.42 -15.19 4.13
C VAL A 171 -1.87 -14.77 4.35
N GLN A 172 -2.23 -13.57 3.90
CA GLN A 172 -3.59 -13.05 3.94
C GLN A 172 -3.96 -12.50 2.56
N ALA A 173 -5.07 -12.95 1.99
CA ALA A 173 -5.53 -12.57 0.66
C ALA A 173 -4.41 -12.63 -0.42
N GLY A 174 -3.64 -13.72 -0.44
CA GLY A 174 -2.55 -13.96 -1.38
C GLY A 174 -1.30 -13.09 -1.17
N ARG A 175 -1.20 -12.33 -0.06
CA ARG A 175 -0.06 -11.44 0.22
C ARG A 175 0.60 -11.76 1.55
N SER A 176 1.93 -11.68 1.59
CA SER A 176 2.69 -11.84 2.83
C SER A 176 2.32 -10.73 3.83
N THR A 177 2.11 -11.13 5.07
CA THR A 177 1.83 -10.27 6.22
C THR A 177 2.86 -10.55 7.28
N TYR A 178 3.64 -9.56 7.66
CA TYR A 178 4.65 -9.64 8.71
C TYR A 178 4.15 -8.88 9.93
N PHE A 179 4.29 -9.46 11.11
CA PHE A 179 3.84 -8.87 12.36
C PHE A 179 4.56 -9.48 13.56
N CYS A 180 4.49 -8.82 14.71
CA CYS A 180 4.97 -9.37 15.96
C CYS A 180 3.79 -9.87 16.80
N PRO A 181 3.64 -11.17 17.03
CA PRO A 181 2.52 -11.71 17.80
C PRO A 181 2.53 -11.29 19.28
N ASP A 182 3.71 -10.91 19.81
CA ASP A 182 3.86 -10.58 21.24
C ASP A 182 3.42 -9.16 21.58
N CYS A 183 3.50 -8.21 20.64
CA CYS A 183 3.16 -6.82 20.90
C CYS A 183 2.06 -6.24 20.01
N GLN A 184 1.57 -6.98 19.05
CA GLN A 184 0.37 -6.67 18.27
C GLN A 184 -0.77 -7.55 18.76
N LEU A 185 -1.54 -7.03 19.69
CA LEU A 185 -2.63 -7.74 20.37
C LEU A 185 -4.00 -7.27 19.84
N ASN A 186 -5.05 -8.06 20.13
CA ASN A 186 -6.44 -7.73 19.80
C ASN A 186 -7.04 -6.76 20.80
#